data_cc83bf562aaf9b880ad4da573952c320
#
_entry.id   cc83bf562aaf9b880ad4da573952c320
#
_cell.length_a   1.000
_cell.length_b   1.000
_cell.length_c   1.000
_cell.angle_alpha   90.00
_cell.angle_beta   90.00
_cell.angle_gamma   90.00
#
_symmetry.space_group_name_H-M   'P 1'
#
loop_
_entity.id
_entity.type
_entity.pdbx_description
1 polymer ?
#
loop_
_entity_poly.entity_id
_entity_poly.type
_entity_poly.pdbx_seq_one_letter_code
_entity_poly.pdbx_strand_id
1 'polypeptide(L)'
;QLSDQESDLVKACRGEALLARAWAHFQLVSVFSLAYDPTTADKDLGIPYLLEPVTRLQPDYPRGTVAETYAKIEADLTAGIPLVESYVVYPEEKKKFHFSAPSAYAFAARFYLYYQKWDKAIEYADKVLGGNAATMIRDWKSFTTTPRTDAAYALHYYDLTNKANLMAILRQTNYVGQTTGGTTYSNTRLTQSQYLTRIETLFAKNIWGRQDAYWF
;
A
#
# COMPACT_ATOMS: atom_id res chain seq x y z
N GLN A 1 27.91 -30.30 -0.56
CA GLN A 1 27.66 -29.31 -1.63
C GLN A 1 26.19 -29.07 -1.64
N LEU A 2 25.78 -27.94 -1.07
CA LEU A 2 24.44 -27.38 -1.28
C LEU A 2 24.36 -27.07 -2.77
N SER A 3 23.35 -27.61 -3.46
CA SER A 3 23.14 -27.32 -4.87
C SER A 3 23.04 -25.83 -5.06
N ASP A 4 23.82 -25.24 -5.95
CA ASP A 4 23.84 -23.80 -6.29
C ASP A 4 22.51 -23.31 -6.92
N GLN A 5 21.46 -24.11 -6.89
CA GLN A 5 20.15 -23.77 -7.42
C GLN A 5 19.26 -23.26 -6.30
N GLU A 6 19.07 -21.94 -6.29
CA GLU A 6 18.11 -21.27 -5.40
C GLU A 6 16.72 -21.90 -5.60
N SER A 7 16.09 -22.38 -4.53
CA SER A 7 14.77 -23.01 -4.61
C SER A 7 13.70 -21.99 -5.03
N ASP A 8 12.60 -22.45 -5.62
CA ASP A 8 11.50 -21.59 -6.06
C ASP A 8 10.89 -20.81 -4.89
N LEU A 9 10.87 -21.40 -3.69
CA LEU A 9 10.45 -20.72 -2.48
C LEU A 9 11.38 -19.54 -2.14
N VAL A 10 12.69 -19.73 -2.23
CA VAL A 10 13.66 -18.66 -1.96
C VAL A 10 13.54 -17.54 -2.98
N LYS A 11 13.32 -17.85 -4.25
CA LYS A 11 13.09 -16.88 -5.31
C LYS A 11 11.80 -16.07 -5.07
N ALA A 12 10.71 -16.76 -4.69
CA ALA A 12 9.45 -16.11 -4.34
C ALA A 12 9.62 -15.15 -3.15
N CYS A 13 10.23 -15.62 -2.07
CA CYS A 13 10.51 -14.81 -0.88
C CYS A 13 11.40 -13.60 -1.20
N ARG A 14 12.39 -13.78 -2.07
CA ARG A 14 13.25 -12.69 -2.54
C ARG A 14 12.46 -11.65 -3.32
N GLY A 15 11.58 -12.08 -4.23
CA GLY A 15 10.70 -11.18 -4.97
C GLY A 15 9.81 -10.37 -4.04
N GLU A 16 9.18 -11.02 -3.07
CA GLU A 16 8.35 -10.38 -2.07
C GLU A 16 9.14 -9.39 -1.19
N ALA A 17 10.33 -9.75 -0.76
CA ALA A 17 11.20 -8.88 0.03
C ALA A 17 11.61 -7.60 -0.73
N LEU A 18 11.93 -7.73 -2.03
CA LEU A 18 12.23 -6.57 -2.89
C LEU A 18 11.01 -5.65 -3.01
N LEU A 19 9.83 -6.20 -3.26
CA LEU A 19 8.59 -5.44 -3.37
C LEU A 19 8.21 -4.78 -2.05
N ALA A 20 8.37 -5.47 -0.92
CA ALA A 20 8.12 -4.91 0.41
C ALA A 20 9.09 -3.76 0.73
N ARG A 21 10.37 -3.89 0.37
CA ARG A 21 11.37 -2.83 0.52
C ARG A 21 11.03 -1.63 -0.35
N ALA A 22 10.70 -1.85 -1.61
CA ALA A 22 10.25 -0.81 -2.53
C ALA A 22 9.03 -0.07 -1.98
N TRP A 23 8.03 -0.80 -1.52
CA TRP A 23 6.80 -0.23 -0.96
C TRP A 23 7.06 0.60 0.29
N ALA A 24 7.87 0.09 1.23
CA ALA A 24 8.20 0.79 2.45
C ALA A 24 8.93 2.12 2.17
N HIS A 25 9.93 2.10 1.28
CA HIS A 25 10.65 3.32 0.91
C HIS A 25 9.78 4.28 0.09
N PHE A 26 8.85 3.77 -0.72
CA PHE A 26 7.88 4.61 -1.41
C PHE A 26 6.96 5.35 -0.42
N GLN A 27 6.48 4.68 0.63
CA GLN A 27 5.70 5.36 1.68
C GLN A 27 6.54 6.43 2.40
N LEU A 28 7.80 6.11 2.73
CA LEU A 28 8.68 7.06 3.41
C LEU A 28 9.01 8.28 2.54
N VAL A 29 9.35 8.10 1.27
CA VAL A 29 9.66 9.23 0.39
C VAL A 29 8.44 10.10 0.14
N SER A 30 7.25 9.52 0.07
CA SER A 30 6.00 10.27 -0.10
C SER A 30 5.64 11.14 1.12
N VAL A 31 6.14 10.79 2.32
CA VAL A 31 5.86 11.54 3.55
C VAL A 31 6.99 12.52 3.91
N PHE A 32 8.25 12.14 3.69
CA PHE A 32 9.42 12.85 4.19
C PHE A 32 10.22 13.61 3.14
N SER A 33 9.77 13.61 1.89
CA SER A 33 10.43 14.32 0.79
C SER A 33 9.41 15.14 0.00
N LEU A 34 9.91 16.01 -0.87
CA LEU A 34 9.06 16.69 -1.86
C LEU A 34 8.52 15.67 -2.87
N ALA A 35 7.40 16.01 -3.49
CA ALA A 35 6.89 15.23 -4.62
C ALA A 35 7.93 15.17 -5.75
N TYR A 36 7.93 14.06 -6.48
CA TYR A 36 8.84 13.94 -7.61
C TYR A 36 8.55 15.00 -8.69
N ASP A 37 9.53 15.80 -8.98
CA ASP A 37 9.54 16.74 -10.11
C ASP A 37 10.81 16.49 -10.93
N PRO A 38 10.70 16.14 -12.22
CA PRO A 38 11.87 15.84 -13.06
C PRO A 38 12.87 17.00 -13.19
N THR A 39 12.46 18.23 -12.87
CA THR A 39 13.30 19.41 -12.94
C THR A 39 14.11 19.69 -11.68
N THR A 40 13.72 19.13 -10.53
CA THR A 40 14.35 19.38 -9.22
C THR A 40 14.71 18.13 -8.45
N ALA A 41 14.21 16.95 -8.84
CA ALA A 41 14.39 15.71 -8.10
C ALA A 41 15.85 15.29 -7.90
N ASP A 42 16.76 15.75 -8.75
CA ASP A 42 18.20 15.55 -8.64
C ASP A 42 18.86 16.38 -7.54
N LYS A 43 18.17 17.41 -7.02
CA LYS A 43 18.62 18.32 -5.96
C LYS A 43 17.81 18.17 -4.69
N ASP A 44 16.54 17.79 -4.80
CA ASP A 44 15.65 17.62 -3.67
C ASP A 44 16.10 16.46 -2.79
N LEU A 45 16.10 16.67 -1.47
CA LEU A 45 16.50 15.63 -0.52
C LEU A 45 15.46 14.50 -0.49
N GLY A 46 15.94 13.32 -0.82
CA GLY A 46 15.21 12.06 -0.69
C GLY A 46 15.24 11.52 0.75
N ILE A 47 15.27 10.21 0.88
CA ILE A 47 15.35 9.47 2.15
C ILE A 47 16.58 8.55 2.15
N PRO A 48 17.07 8.11 3.33
CA PRO A 48 17.99 6.99 3.37
C PRO A 48 17.35 5.74 2.77
N TYR A 49 18.04 5.08 1.85
CA TYR A 49 17.57 3.84 1.24
C TYR A 49 18.38 2.66 1.79
N LEU A 50 17.74 1.84 2.61
CA LEU A 50 18.40 0.74 3.32
C LEU A 50 18.45 -0.51 2.42
N LEU A 51 19.66 -0.93 2.05
CA LEU A 51 19.90 -2.13 1.25
C LEU A 51 20.24 -3.34 2.11
N GLU A 52 20.75 -3.12 3.32
CA GLU A 52 21.24 -4.15 4.23
C GLU A 52 20.62 -3.99 5.63
N PRO A 53 20.54 -5.08 6.40
CA PRO A 53 20.09 -5.02 7.79
C PRO A 53 21.01 -4.13 8.62
N VAL A 54 20.41 -3.40 9.55
CA VAL A 54 21.15 -2.54 10.48
C VAL A 54 21.87 -3.38 11.52
N THR A 55 23.19 -3.33 11.53
CA THR A 55 24.05 -4.09 12.47
C THR A 55 24.74 -3.20 13.50
N ARG A 56 24.59 -1.88 13.41
CA ARG A 56 25.22 -0.90 14.31
C ARG A 56 24.17 -0.14 15.11
N LEU A 57 24.51 0.24 16.35
CA LEU A 57 23.60 0.99 17.23
C LEU A 57 23.29 2.40 16.73
N GLN A 58 24.24 3.06 16.09
CA GLN A 58 24.09 4.40 15.50
C GLN A 58 24.73 4.43 14.11
N PRO A 59 24.03 3.90 13.11
CA PRO A 59 24.51 3.99 11.74
C PRO A 59 24.34 5.42 11.20
N ASP A 60 25.27 5.85 10.38
CA ASP A 60 25.11 7.04 9.57
C ASP A 60 24.21 6.72 8.37
N TYR A 61 23.12 7.45 8.23
CA TYR A 61 22.16 7.28 7.13
C TYR A 61 22.12 8.54 6.27
N PRO A 62 23.02 8.70 5.30
CA PRO A 62 22.98 9.84 4.41
C PRO A 62 21.70 9.80 3.59
N ARG A 63 21.07 10.96 3.43
CA ARG A 63 19.95 11.13 2.51
C ARG A 63 20.51 11.35 1.12
N GLY A 64 20.07 10.50 0.18
CA GLY A 64 20.26 10.75 -1.24
C GLY A 64 19.25 11.77 -1.77
N THR A 65 19.17 11.88 -3.08
CA THR A 65 18.17 12.73 -3.73
C THR A 65 16.83 12.00 -3.91
N VAL A 66 15.77 12.76 -4.23
CA VAL A 66 14.47 12.19 -4.61
C VAL A 66 14.65 11.33 -5.86
N ALA A 67 15.41 11.79 -6.86
CA ALA A 67 15.68 11.03 -8.08
C ALA A 67 16.36 9.68 -7.79
N GLU A 68 17.41 9.67 -6.93
CA GLU A 68 18.08 8.43 -6.52
C GLU A 68 17.16 7.47 -5.76
N THR A 69 16.30 8.02 -4.90
CA THR A 69 15.32 7.22 -4.16
C THR A 69 14.34 6.54 -5.09
N TYR A 70 13.75 7.29 -6.03
CA TYR A 70 12.80 6.73 -7.01
C TYR A 70 13.48 5.71 -7.94
N ALA A 71 14.73 5.95 -8.35
CA ALA A 71 15.48 4.98 -9.16
C ALA A 71 15.73 3.66 -8.42
N LYS A 72 16.05 3.71 -7.12
CA LYS A 72 16.23 2.50 -6.29
C LYS A 72 14.92 1.74 -6.08
N ILE A 73 13.80 2.45 -5.87
CA ILE A 73 12.47 1.84 -5.81
C ILE A 73 12.14 1.16 -7.13
N GLU A 74 12.39 1.81 -8.26
CA GLU A 74 12.17 1.23 -9.60
C GLU A 74 13.01 -0.02 -9.81
N ALA A 75 14.26 -0.03 -9.37
CA ALA A 75 15.14 -1.19 -9.47
C ALA A 75 14.59 -2.39 -8.68
N ASP A 76 14.13 -2.15 -7.45
CA ASP A 76 13.52 -3.19 -6.63
C ASP A 76 12.21 -3.73 -7.23
N LEU A 77 11.35 -2.84 -7.78
CA LEU A 77 10.14 -3.25 -8.50
C LEU A 77 10.47 -4.11 -9.72
N THR A 78 11.41 -3.65 -10.55
CA THR A 78 11.80 -4.33 -11.78
C THR A 78 12.41 -5.71 -11.51
N ALA A 79 13.15 -5.85 -10.41
CA ALA A 79 13.72 -7.13 -10.00
C ALA A 79 12.71 -8.04 -9.28
N GLY A 80 11.80 -7.47 -8.48
CA GLY A 80 10.87 -8.23 -7.65
C GLY A 80 9.65 -8.76 -8.41
N ILE A 81 9.06 -7.97 -9.32
CA ILE A 81 7.86 -8.36 -10.07
C ILE A 81 8.00 -9.69 -10.79
N PRO A 82 9.03 -9.93 -11.62
CA PRO A 82 9.17 -11.21 -12.33
C PRO A 82 9.28 -12.43 -11.41
N LEU A 83 9.82 -12.24 -10.20
CA LEU A 83 9.95 -13.32 -9.24
C LEU A 83 8.60 -13.73 -8.65
N VAL A 84 7.75 -12.77 -8.28
CA VAL A 84 6.40 -13.08 -7.77
C VAL A 84 5.42 -13.51 -8.87
N GLU A 85 5.69 -13.18 -10.13
CA GLU A 85 4.95 -13.70 -11.29
C GLU A 85 5.25 -15.19 -11.54
N SER A 86 6.53 -15.53 -11.51
CA SER A 86 7.02 -16.86 -11.92
C SER A 86 6.91 -17.90 -10.81
N TYR A 87 7.03 -17.47 -9.55
CA TYR A 87 7.12 -18.36 -8.40
C TYR A 87 5.95 -18.16 -7.43
N VAL A 88 4.83 -18.85 -7.70
CA VAL A 88 3.62 -18.79 -6.86
C VAL A 88 3.66 -19.93 -5.83
N VAL A 89 4.06 -19.62 -4.61
CA VAL A 89 4.29 -20.62 -3.55
C VAL A 89 3.24 -20.60 -2.44
N TYR A 90 2.36 -19.59 -2.42
CA TYR A 90 1.34 -19.46 -1.39
C TYR A 90 0.01 -20.05 -1.84
N PRO A 91 -0.72 -20.77 -0.97
CA PRO A 91 -2.07 -21.24 -1.26
C PRO A 91 -3.06 -20.06 -1.38
N GLU A 92 -4.18 -20.28 -2.08
CA GLU A 92 -5.15 -19.23 -2.44
C GLU A 92 -5.62 -18.40 -1.23
N GLU A 93 -5.88 -19.03 -0.09
CA GLU A 93 -6.35 -18.38 1.14
C GLU A 93 -5.31 -17.45 1.77
N LYS A 94 -4.02 -17.60 1.42
CA LYS A 94 -2.91 -16.80 1.96
C LYS A 94 -2.34 -15.80 0.97
N LYS A 95 -2.61 -15.96 -0.33
CA LYS A 95 -2.04 -15.11 -1.39
C LYS A 95 -2.23 -13.62 -1.14
N LYS A 96 -3.39 -13.21 -0.62
CA LYS A 96 -3.68 -11.80 -0.38
C LYS A 96 -2.94 -11.17 0.81
N PHE A 97 -2.27 -11.98 1.62
CA PHE A 97 -1.39 -11.47 2.69
C PHE A 97 0.07 -11.30 2.23
N HIS A 98 0.35 -11.66 0.99
CA HIS A 98 1.67 -11.59 0.37
C HIS A 98 1.63 -10.76 -0.90
N PHE A 99 2.79 -10.30 -1.37
CA PHE A 99 2.87 -9.71 -2.70
C PHE A 99 2.66 -10.81 -3.76
N SER A 100 1.49 -10.79 -4.35
CA SER A 100 1.16 -11.56 -5.56
C SER A 100 1.34 -10.68 -6.80
N ALA A 101 1.36 -11.27 -8.00
CA ALA A 101 1.48 -10.50 -9.23
C ALA A 101 0.45 -9.35 -9.34
N PRO A 102 -0.87 -9.55 -9.08
CA PRO A 102 -1.84 -8.45 -9.12
C PRO A 102 -1.56 -7.32 -8.13
N SER A 103 -1.14 -7.64 -6.90
CA SER A 103 -0.81 -6.61 -5.89
C SER A 103 0.48 -5.87 -6.23
N ALA A 104 1.46 -6.57 -6.80
CA ALA A 104 2.70 -5.98 -7.28
C ALA A 104 2.45 -5.02 -8.46
N TYR A 105 1.59 -5.41 -9.42
CA TYR A 105 1.20 -4.53 -10.52
C TYR A 105 0.44 -3.30 -10.04
N ALA A 106 -0.49 -3.46 -9.10
CA ALA A 106 -1.23 -2.32 -8.53
C ALA A 106 -0.28 -1.34 -7.83
N PHE A 107 0.71 -1.86 -7.11
CA PHE A 107 1.73 -1.02 -6.50
C PHE A 107 2.60 -0.34 -7.57
N ALA A 108 3.05 -1.07 -8.58
CA ALA A 108 3.83 -0.51 -9.69
C ALA A 108 3.06 0.60 -10.43
N ALA A 109 1.77 0.39 -10.74
CA ALA A 109 0.93 1.40 -11.36
C ALA A 109 0.89 2.70 -10.53
N ARG A 110 0.69 2.58 -9.20
CA ARG A 110 0.73 3.72 -8.28
C ARG A 110 2.11 4.39 -8.24
N PHE A 111 3.17 3.62 -8.13
CA PHE A 111 4.53 4.13 -8.10
C PHE A 111 4.85 4.91 -9.37
N TYR A 112 4.57 4.35 -10.54
CA TYR A 112 4.85 5.02 -11.81
C TYR A 112 3.97 6.26 -12.04
N LEU A 113 2.75 6.29 -11.50
CA LEU A 113 1.92 7.49 -11.47
C LEU A 113 2.63 8.64 -10.71
N TYR A 114 3.18 8.37 -9.53
CA TYR A 114 3.92 9.34 -8.74
C TYR A 114 5.28 9.71 -9.37
N TYR A 115 5.89 8.76 -10.07
CA TYR A 115 7.15 8.95 -10.79
C TYR A 115 6.95 9.68 -12.13
N GLN A 116 5.70 10.00 -12.49
CA GLN A 116 5.30 10.65 -13.75
C GLN A 116 5.67 9.85 -15.01
N LYS A 117 5.83 8.53 -14.90
CA LYS A 117 6.05 7.61 -16.03
C LYS A 117 4.69 7.04 -16.46
N TRP A 118 3.90 7.85 -17.14
CA TRP A 118 2.48 7.59 -17.45
C TRP A 118 2.25 6.29 -18.23
N ASP A 119 3.07 6.03 -19.23
CA ASP A 119 2.97 4.81 -20.05
C ASP A 119 3.11 3.55 -19.21
N LYS A 120 4.08 3.53 -18.28
CA LYS A 120 4.26 2.42 -17.35
C LYS A 120 3.13 2.32 -16.34
N ALA A 121 2.61 3.46 -15.87
CA ALA A 121 1.47 3.45 -14.96
C ALA A 121 0.24 2.82 -15.62
N ILE A 122 -0.03 3.15 -16.90
CA ILE A 122 -1.11 2.56 -17.69
C ILE A 122 -0.86 1.06 -17.90
N GLU A 123 0.34 0.67 -18.36
CA GLU A 123 0.71 -0.73 -18.58
C GLU A 123 0.41 -1.61 -17.35
N TYR A 124 0.88 -1.18 -16.18
CA TYR A 124 0.66 -1.96 -14.96
C TYR A 124 -0.78 -1.90 -14.45
N ALA A 125 -1.49 -0.80 -14.65
CA ALA A 125 -2.92 -0.72 -14.36
C ALA A 125 -3.72 -1.70 -15.23
N ASP A 126 -3.42 -1.79 -16.51
CA ASP A 126 -4.06 -2.72 -17.44
C ASP A 126 -3.79 -4.18 -17.06
N LYS A 127 -2.58 -4.51 -16.58
CA LYS A 127 -2.27 -5.85 -16.06
C LYS A 127 -3.13 -6.23 -14.84
N VAL A 128 -3.53 -5.25 -14.02
CA VAL A 128 -4.42 -5.48 -12.86
C VAL A 128 -5.86 -5.61 -13.31
N LEU A 129 -6.32 -4.68 -14.13
CA LEU A 129 -7.73 -4.55 -14.49
C LEU A 129 -8.18 -5.60 -15.51
N GLY A 130 -7.26 -6.10 -16.34
CA GLY A 130 -7.57 -7.01 -17.44
C GLY A 130 -8.56 -6.39 -18.40
N GLY A 131 -9.34 -7.24 -19.06
CA GLY A 131 -10.34 -6.78 -20.05
C GLY A 131 -11.64 -6.20 -19.47
N ASN A 132 -11.84 -6.26 -18.14
CA ASN A 132 -13.08 -5.82 -17.50
C ASN A 132 -12.83 -5.11 -16.18
N ALA A 133 -12.47 -3.84 -16.26
CA ALA A 133 -12.20 -2.99 -15.10
C ALA A 133 -13.40 -2.90 -14.12
N ALA A 134 -14.64 -2.95 -14.65
CA ALA A 134 -15.84 -2.84 -13.82
C ALA A 134 -15.94 -3.95 -12.76
N THR A 135 -15.39 -5.14 -13.01
CA THR A 135 -15.42 -6.25 -12.04
C THR A 135 -14.41 -6.08 -10.90
N MET A 136 -13.46 -5.18 -11.07
CA MET A 136 -12.41 -4.90 -10.08
C MET A 136 -12.72 -3.69 -9.20
N ILE A 137 -13.76 -2.93 -9.55
CA ILE A 137 -14.19 -1.76 -8.77
C ILE A 137 -15.02 -2.24 -7.58
N ARG A 138 -14.76 -1.66 -6.42
CA ARG A 138 -15.54 -1.93 -5.20
C ARG A 138 -16.98 -1.42 -5.38
N ASP A 139 -17.95 -2.29 -5.15
CA ASP A 139 -19.35 -1.88 -5.08
C ASP A 139 -19.66 -1.21 -3.74
N TRP A 140 -19.57 0.11 -3.73
CA TRP A 140 -19.90 0.91 -2.56
C TRP A 140 -21.39 0.87 -2.18
N LYS A 141 -22.29 0.54 -3.12
CA LYS A 141 -23.71 0.41 -2.81
C LYS A 141 -24.00 -0.77 -1.89
N SER A 142 -23.19 -1.82 -1.96
CA SER A 142 -23.32 -2.99 -1.07
C SER A 142 -23.19 -2.64 0.41
N PHE A 143 -22.52 -1.54 0.74
CA PHE A 143 -22.40 -1.07 2.13
C PHE A 143 -23.72 -0.53 2.69
N THR A 144 -24.68 -0.13 1.87
CA THR A 144 -25.99 0.36 2.34
C THR A 144 -26.83 -0.72 2.99
N THR A 145 -26.59 -1.98 2.65
CA THR A 145 -27.26 -3.16 3.20
C THR A 145 -26.49 -3.80 4.36
N THR A 146 -25.27 -3.36 4.62
CA THR A 146 -24.43 -3.84 5.72
C THR A 146 -24.98 -3.32 7.06
N PRO A 147 -25.05 -4.15 8.13
CA PRO A 147 -25.44 -3.68 9.45
C PRO A 147 -24.57 -2.48 9.88
N ARG A 148 -25.21 -1.47 10.49
CA ARG A 148 -24.55 -0.20 10.87
C ARG A 148 -23.67 -0.33 12.11
N THR A 149 -22.71 -1.25 12.08
CA THR A 149 -21.71 -1.44 13.14
C THR A 149 -20.31 -1.38 12.53
N ASP A 150 -19.36 -0.89 13.29
CA ASP A 150 -17.97 -0.79 12.83
C ASP A 150 -17.39 -2.16 12.46
N ALA A 151 -17.74 -3.17 13.24
CA ALA A 151 -17.33 -4.56 12.97
C ALA A 151 -17.88 -5.08 11.64
N ALA A 152 -19.19 -4.85 11.37
CA ALA A 152 -19.80 -5.31 10.11
C ALA A 152 -19.22 -4.58 8.91
N TYR A 153 -18.98 -3.26 9.00
CA TYR A 153 -18.32 -2.51 7.94
C TYR A 153 -16.88 -2.95 7.72
N ALA A 154 -16.13 -3.18 8.81
CA ALA A 154 -14.76 -3.67 8.70
C ALA A 154 -14.71 -5.05 8.01
N LEU A 155 -15.55 -5.98 8.41
CA LEU A 155 -15.64 -7.31 7.79
C LEU A 155 -15.99 -7.21 6.30
N HIS A 156 -16.96 -6.37 5.94
CA HIS A 156 -17.35 -6.17 4.54
C HIS A 156 -16.23 -5.51 3.72
N TYR A 157 -15.54 -4.52 4.30
CA TYR A 157 -14.45 -3.82 3.63
C TYR A 157 -13.23 -4.71 3.41
N TYR A 158 -12.86 -5.50 4.43
CA TYR A 158 -11.69 -6.39 4.39
C TYR A 158 -11.98 -7.79 3.87
N ASP A 159 -13.17 -8.03 3.33
CA ASP A 159 -13.51 -9.33 2.74
C ASP A 159 -12.49 -9.73 1.67
N LEU A 160 -11.75 -10.81 1.95
CA LEU A 160 -10.71 -11.32 1.05
C LEU A 160 -11.28 -11.91 -0.25
N THR A 161 -12.56 -12.21 -0.30
CA THR A 161 -13.22 -12.68 -1.54
C THR A 161 -13.49 -11.53 -2.50
N ASN A 162 -13.54 -10.30 -2.01
CA ASN A 162 -13.73 -9.12 -2.84
C ASN A 162 -12.54 -8.94 -3.79
N LYS A 163 -12.83 -8.85 -5.10
CA LYS A 163 -11.81 -8.69 -6.14
C LYS A 163 -11.05 -7.37 -6.04
N ALA A 164 -11.68 -6.33 -5.49
CA ALA A 164 -11.03 -5.05 -5.25
C ALA A 164 -9.93 -5.11 -4.17
N ASN A 165 -9.94 -6.13 -3.29
CA ASN A 165 -8.93 -6.34 -2.28
C ASN A 165 -7.77 -7.17 -2.87
N LEU A 166 -6.78 -6.49 -3.42
CA LEU A 166 -5.61 -7.14 -4.05
C LEU A 166 -4.57 -7.59 -3.04
N MET A 167 -4.47 -6.88 -1.92
CA MET A 167 -3.56 -7.19 -0.82
C MET A 167 -4.20 -6.77 0.51
N ALA A 168 -4.09 -7.60 1.52
CA ALA A 168 -4.54 -7.33 2.87
C ALA A 168 -3.33 -7.25 3.81
N ILE A 169 -3.19 -6.12 4.49
CA ILE A 169 -2.17 -5.94 5.51
C ILE A 169 -2.86 -5.94 6.86
N LEU A 170 -2.64 -7.00 7.64
CA LEU A 170 -3.12 -7.07 9.01
C LEU A 170 -2.14 -6.32 9.91
N ARG A 171 -2.56 -5.18 10.42
CA ARG A 171 -1.79 -4.40 11.36
C ARG A 171 -2.66 -3.90 12.49
N GLN A 172 -2.25 -4.19 13.70
CA GLN A 172 -2.79 -3.50 14.86
C GLN A 172 -2.23 -2.08 14.88
N THR A 173 -3.09 -1.09 14.88
CA THR A 173 -2.68 0.31 14.94
C THR A 173 -3.41 1.02 16.08
N ASN A 174 -2.66 1.81 16.83
CA ASN A 174 -3.23 2.69 17.87
C ASN A 174 -3.79 3.99 17.30
N TYR A 175 -3.61 4.25 16.00
CA TYR A 175 -4.07 5.47 15.35
C TYR A 175 -5.56 5.46 15.00
N VAL A 176 -6.11 4.31 14.71
CA VAL A 176 -7.53 4.15 14.49
C VAL A 176 -8.10 3.50 15.74
N GLY A 177 -8.85 4.26 16.49
CA GLY A 177 -9.26 3.88 17.81
C GLY A 177 -9.93 2.56 17.91
N GLN A 178 -9.38 1.76 18.74
CA GLN A 178 -10.16 0.76 19.42
C GLN A 178 -11.09 1.45 20.41
N THR A 179 -12.36 1.47 20.10
CA THR A 179 -13.39 1.62 21.11
C THR A 179 -13.68 0.25 21.69
N THR A 180 -12.83 -0.26 22.53
CA THR A 180 -13.25 -1.26 23.49
C THR A 180 -13.87 -0.50 24.65
N GLY A 181 -15.19 -0.58 24.78
CA GLY A 181 -15.88 -0.16 25.99
C GLY A 181 -15.92 1.34 26.27
N GLY A 182 -16.21 2.15 25.28
CA GLY A 182 -16.75 3.50 25.52
C GLY A 182 -15.81 4.55 26.10
N THR A 183 -14.50 4.34 26.18
CA THR A 183 -13.63 5.34 26.75
C THR A 183 -12.27 5.46 26.07
N THR A 184 -11.95 6.68 25.86
CA THR A 184 -10.61 7.25 25.75
C THR A 184 -9.90 7.04 24.45
N TYR A 185 -10.18 7.93 23.58
CA TYR A 185 -9.25 8.31 22.55
C TYR A 185 -7.96 8.83 23.17
N SER A 186 -6.85 8.25 22.80
CA SER A 186 -5.56 8.82 23.14
C SER A 186 -5.49 10.25 22.57
N ASN A 187 -5.02 11.21 23.35
CA ASN A 187 -4.83 12.60 22.93
C ASN A 187 -3.82 12.76 21.77
N THR A 188 -3.20 11.68 21.33
CA THR A 188 -2.26 11.65 20.20
C THR A 188 -2.91 11.35 18.86
N ARG A 189 -4.24 11.24 18.81
CA ARG A 189 -4.95 11.05 17.56
C ARG A 189 -5.02 12.34 16.75
N LEU A 190 -4.72 12.22 15.48
CA LEU A 190 -5.22 13.16 14.48
C LEU A 190 -6.74 12.96 14.39
N THR A 191 -7.50 13.71 15.14
CA THR A 191 -8.95 13.74 15.01
C THR A 191 -9.31 14.78 13.95
N GLN A 192 -9.97 14.34 12.91
CA GLN A 192 -10.61 15.26 12.00
C GLN A 192 -11.68 16.02 12.75
N SER A 193 -11.73 17.36 12.62
CA SER A 193 -12.74 18.13 13.33
C SER A 193 -14.13 17.74 12.81
N GLN A 194 -15.11 17.66 13.69
CA GLN A 194 -16.52 17.40 13.32
C GLN A 194 -17.03 18.42 12.30
N TYR A 195 -16.51 19.63 12.35
CA TYR A 195 -16.85 20.69 11.43
C TYR A 195 -16.41 20.37 9.99
N LEU A 196 -15.14 20.02 9.79
CA LEU A 196 -14.61 19.63 8.48
C LEU A 196 -15.35 18.40 7.93
N THR A 197 -15.60 17.41 8.78
CA THR A 197 -16.28 16.20 8.36
C THR A 197 -17.73 16.44 7.97
N ARG A 198 -18.43 17.38 8.60
CA ARG A 198 -19.83 17.68 8.30
C ARG A 198 -20.03 18.58 7.10
N ILE A 199 -19.12 19.50 6.85
CA ILE A 199 -19.30 20.59 5.87
C ILE A 199 -18.53 20.31 4.58
N GLU A 200 -17.31 19.81 4.66
CA GLU A 200 -16.43 19.71 3.50
C GLU A 200 -16.38 18.32 2.86
N THR A 201 -16.81 17.29 3.56
CA THR A 201 -16.88 15.95 2.96
C THR A 201 -18.31 15.61 2.57
N LEU A 202 -18.63 15.79 1.31
CA LEU A 202 -19.91 15.39 0.69
C LEU A 202 -20.29 13.92 0.95
N PHE A 203 -19.33 13.08 1.29
CA PHE A 203 -19.50 11.65 1.47
C PHE A 203 -19.80 11.23 2.91
N ALA A 204 -19.46 12.06 3.89
CA ALA A 204 -19.55 11.70 5.30
C ALA A 204 -20.98 11.42 5.77
N LYS A 205 -21.97 12.05 5.14
CA LYS A 205 -23.37 12.00 5.59
C LYS A 205 -24.19 10.88 4.95
N ASN A 206 -23.88 10.46 3.74
CA ASN A 206 -24.77 9.63 2.92
C ASN A 206 -24.25 8.23 2.62
N ILE A 207 -22.95 8.03 2.47
CA ILE A 207 -22.40 6.73 2.10
C ILE A 207 -22.54 5.73 3.24
N TRP A 208 -22.30 6.15 4.47
CA TRP A 208 -22.32 5.28 5.64
C TRP A 208 -23.65 5.34 6.41
N GLY A 209 -24.58 6.20 5.99
CA GLY A 209 -25.88 6.35 6.65
C GLY A 209 -25.79 6.76 8.13
N ARG A 210 -24.65 7.30 8.57
CA ARG A 210 -24.44 7.83 9.91
C ARG A 210 -24.65 9.33 9.92
N GLN A 211 -25.32 9.83 10.96
CA GLN A 211 -25.48 11.25 11.17
C GLN A 211 -24.23 11.90 11.74
N ASP A 212 -23.37 11.09 12.35
CA ASP A 212 -22.12 11.53 12.96
C ASP A 212 -20.96 11.12 12.05
N ALA A 213 -20.40 12.10 11.39
CA ALA A 213 -19.35 11.86 10.41
C ALA A 213 -17.96 11.77 11.08
N TYR A 214 -17.52 10.58 11.37
CA TYR A 214 -16.19 10.33 11.93
C TYR A 214 -15.28 9.52 11.01
N TRP A 215 -15.47 9.59 9.71
CA TRP A 215 -15.19 8.42 8.89
C TRP A 215 -14.08 8.54 7.87
N PHE A 216 -13.29 9.60 7.94
CA PHE A 216 -12.12 9.69 7.06
C PHE A 216 -10.86 10.11 7.79
#